data_99002a73d83555fa44530da9d604d2a6
#
_entry.id   99002a73d83555fa44530da9d604d2a6
#
_cell.length_a   1.000
_cell.length_b   1.000
_cell.length_c   1.000
_cell.angle_alpha   90.00
_cell.angle_beta   90.00
_cell.angle_gamma   90.00
#
_symmetry.space_group_name_H-M   'P 1'
#
loop_
_entity.id
_entity.type
_entity.pdbx_description
1 polymer ?
#
loop_
_entity_poly.entity_id
_entity_poly.type
_entity_poly.pdbx_seq_one_letter_code
_entity_poly.pdbx_strand_id
1 'polypeptide(L)'
;MASVSVRRGGSVGDVTAALGDSSGGVIPIASEFLSYVSLRGCSPNTVLAYAYDLAHLWRFFEAGGLSWDQLTPQRSPELLVYLRALPSNRRDGAAGPVLATNGGEPVEPRRLSPGTINRALAAVSAFYDWAVLCGRFDGPNPIARITDRSIMMVSDRHRPFLAGIAPLSPSARTIRVRTPRRLPRPLDTEQVARLLLELRTRRDLAMVRLMLDGGLRPGEVLGLHLTDVAYGRRRVAVRHRDDHPRGARSKSRTERIVDLHEAVTLAAVSAYVMSERPMDATSPLMFLVGGDGLRRNEPLSYAALVRLFARACERAACGRLG
;
A
#
# COMPACT_ATOMS: atom_id res chain seq x y z
N MET A 1 -16.51 14.57 -13.89
CA MET A 1 -16.32 13.56 -12.82
C MET A 1 -15.18 13.95 -11.93
N ALA A 2 -15.35 13.83 -10.60
CA ALA A 2 -14.30 14.13 -9.63
C ALA A 2 -13.00 13.38 -9.94
N SER A 3 -11.88 14.09 -9.85
CA SER A 3 -10.54 13.60 -10.21
C SER A 3 -9.55 13.89 -9.09
N VAL A 4 -8.45 13.14 -9.05
CA VAL A 4 -7.36 13.38 -8.09
C VAL A 4 -6.18 13.96 -8.82
N SER A 5 -5.79 15.17 -8.44
CA SER A 5 -4.54 15.78 -8.85
C SER A 5 -3.47 15.55 -7.78
N VAL A 6 -2.26 15.22 -8.22
CA VAL A 6 -1.12 14.98 -7.33
C VAL A 6 -0.04 15.98 -7.67
N ARG A 7 0.30 16.84 -6.73
CA ARG A 7 1.46 17.71 -6.83
C ARG A 7 2.59 17.13 -6.00
N ARG A 8 3.77 17.04 -6.60
CA ARG A 8 5.00 16.70 -5.89
C ARG A 8 5.74 18.00 -5.63
N GLY A 9 5.95 18.32 -4.36
CA GLY A 9 6.77 19.46 -3.95
C GLY A 9 8.25 19.24 -4.29
N GLY A 10 9.05 20.31 -4.22
CA GLY A 10 10.49 20.28 -4.52
C GLY A 10 11.33 19.49 -3.51
N SER A 11 10.78 19.11 -2.36
CA SER A 11 11.46 18.29 -1.36
C SER A 11 11.05 16.82 -1.47
N VAL A 12 12.01 15.94 -1.22
CA VAL A 12 11.78 14.50 -1.18
C VAL A 12 10.73 14.20 -0.09
N GLY A 13 9.56 13.77 -0.53
CA GLY A 13 8.48 13.42 0.41
C GLY A 13 7.29 14.36 0.43
N ASP A 14 7.40 15.52 -0.18
CA ASP A 14 6.32 16.52 -0.21
C ASP A 14 5.33 16.17 -1.34
N VAL A 15 4.38 15.30 -1.03
CA VAL A 15 3.29 14.92 -1.94
C VAL A 15 2.00 15.53 -1.41
N THR A 16 1.50 16.53 -2.10
CA THR A 16 0.16 17.06 -1.84
C THR A 16 -0.83 16.46 -2.82
N ALA A 17 -1.94 15.98 -2.29
CA ALA A 17 -3.05 15.51 -3.09
C ALA A 17 -4.19 16.52 -2.98
N ALA A 18 -4.76 16.89 -4.11
CA ALA A 18 -5.97 17.70 -4.17
C ALA A 18 -7.06 16.93 -4.93
N LEU A 19 -8.29 17.07 -4.49
CA LEU A 19 -9.46 16.53 -5.16
C LEU A 19 -10.10 17.63 -5.99
N GLY A 20 -10.25 17.39 -7.30
CA GLY A 20 -10.94 18.27 -8.23
C GLY A 20 -12.34 17.78 -8.56
N ASP A 21 -13.26 18.69 -8.82
CA ASP A 21 -14.59 18.43 -9.33
C ASP A 21 -14.62 18.13 -10.84
N SER A 22 -15.79 17.99 -11.41
CA SER A 22 -15.98 17.75 -12.85
C SER A 22 -15.59 18.91 -13.73
N SER A 23 -15.53 20.14 -13.20
CA SER A 23 -15.11 21.36 -13.90
C SER A 23 -13.60 21.62 -13.81
N GLY A 24 -12.86 20.82 -13.01
CA GLY A 24 -11.43 21.00 -12.74
C GLY A 24 -11.15 21.93 -11.57
N GLY A 25 -12.18 22.46 -10.90
CA GLY A 25 -12.06 23.22 -9.66
C GLY A 25 -11.66 22.33 -8.49
N VAL A 26 -10.89 22.89 -7.55
CA VAL A 26 -10.52 22.17 -6.32
C VAL A 26 -11.73 22.10 -5.39
N ILE A 27 -11.99 20.95 -4.80
CA ILE A 27 -13.02 20.75 -3.78
C ILE A 27 -12.44 21.16 -2.42
N PRO A 28 -12.83 22.32 -1.84
CA PRO A 28 -12.13 22.89 -0.69
C PRO A 28 -12.17 21.98 0.54
N ILE A 29 -13.35 21.48 0.91
CA ILE A 29 -13.52 20.66 2.11
C ILE A 29 -12.72 19.34 2.05
N ALA A 30 -12.60 18.73 0.88
CA ALA A 30 -11.79 17.53 0.69
C ALA A 30 -10.29 17.85 0.81
N SER A 31 -9.86 18.99 0.27
CA SER A 31 -8.47 19.44 0.36
C SER A 31 -8.07 19.83 1.79
N GLU A 32 -8.97 20.47 2.57
CA GLU A 32 -8.77 20.73 4.00
C GLU A 32 -8.56 19.42 4.76
N PHE A 33 -9.40 18.42 4.53
CA PHE A 33 -9.26 17.10 5.16
C PHE A 33 -7.95 16.40 4.78
N LEU A 34 -7.57 16.41 3.50
CA LEU A 34 -6.31 15.79 3.06
C LEU A 34 -5.09 16.48 3.68
N SER A 35 -5.14 17.81 3.82
CA SER A 35 -4.13 18.58 4.53
C SER A 35 -4.07 18.20 6.02
N TYR A 36 -5.21 18.06 6.67
CA TYR A 36 -5.29 17.60 8.07
C TYR A 36 -4.68 16.20 8.23
N VAL A 37 -4.98 15.25 7.33
CA VAL A 37 -4.41 13.90 7.35
C VAL A 37 -2.88 13.94 7.20
N SER A 38 -2.37 14.83 6.34
CA SER A 38 -0.95 15.06 6.15
C SER A 38 -0.29 15.62 7.41
N LEU A 39 -0.87 16.67 8.00
CA LEU A 39 -0.38 17.32 9.23
C LEU A 39 -0.38 16.37 10.43
N ARG A 40 -1.28 15.39 10.49
CA ARG A 40 -1.26 14.32 11.50
C ARG A 40 -0.09 13.35 11.32
N GLY A 41 0.78 13.56 10.36
CA GLY A 41 1.94 12.71 10.09
C GLY A 41 1.60 11.40 9.41
N CYS A 42 0.46 11.32 8.70
CA CYS A 42 0.17 10.18 7.85
C CYS A 42 1.13 10.14 6.65
N SER A 43 1.47 8.93 6.19
CA SER A 43 2.35 8.80 5.04
C SER A 43 1.71 9.40 3.78
N PRO A 44 2.49 9.97 2.83
CA PRO A 44 1.96 10.45 1.56
C PRO A 44 1.13 9.41 0.79
N ASN A 45 1.49 8.14 0.89
CA ASN A 45 0.69 7.06 0.30
C ASN A 45 -0.69 6.91 0.96
N THR A 46 -0.79 7.20 2.26
CA THR A 46 -2.08 7.22 2.98
C THR A 46 -2.93 8.40 2.52
N VAL A 47 -2.32 9.59 2.39
CA VAL A 47 -3.01 10.79 1.90
C VAL A 47 -3.53 10.56 0.47
N LEU A 48 -2.69 10.01 -0.41
CA LEU A 48 -3.08 9.65 -1.78
C LEU A 48 -4.21 8.61 -1.81
N ALA A 49 -4.12 7.56 -0.98
CA ALA A 49 -5.17 6.55 -0.91
C ALA A 49 -6.51 7.18 -0.49
N TYR A 50 -6.49 8.07 0.51
CA TYR A 50 -7.68 8.81 0.93
C TYR A 50 -8.23 9.71 -0.17
N ALA A 51 -7.35 10.42 -0.92
CA ALA A 51 -7.79 11.24 -2.04
C ALA A 51 -8.51 10.41 -3.12
N TYR A 52 -7.97 9.25 -3.49
CA TYR A 52 -8.62 8.35 -4.45
C TYR A 52 -9.93 7.75 -3.92
N ASP A 53 -9.98 7.41 -2.64
CA ASP A 53 -11.18 6.88 -2.01
C ASP A 53 -12.28 7.96 -1.92
N LEU A 54 -11.92 9.21 -1.58
CA LEU A 54 -12.82 10.35 -1.60
C LEU A 54 -13.29 10.71 -3.00
N ALA A 55 -12.46 10.52 -4.04
CA ALA A 55 -12.91 10.72 -5.42
C ALA A 55 -14.09 9.82 -5.78
N HIS A 56 -14.17 8.59 -5.23
CA HIS A 56 -15.34 7.75 -5.41
C HIS A 56 -16.57 8.32 -4.70
N LEU A 57 -16.40 8.91 -3.51
CA LEU A 57 -17.48 9.57 -2.79
C LEU A 57 -18.04 10.78 -3.57
N TRP A 58 -17.15 11.66 -4.08
CA TRP A 58 -17.58 12.83 -4.84
C TRP A 58 -18.26 12.45 -6.16
N ARG A 59 -17.78 11.42 -6.86
CA ARG A 59 -18.47 10.88 -8.04
C ARG A 59 -19.87 10.34 -7.72
N PHE A 60 -20.03 9.74 -6.54
CA PHE A 60 -21.36 9.32 -6.05
C PHE A 60 -22.27 10.53 -5.86
N PHE A 61 -21.78 11.62 -5.26
CA PHE A 61 -22.55 12.84 -5.11
C PHE A 61 -22.92 13.48 -6.46
N GLU A 62 -21.95 13.59 -7.37
CA GLU A 62 -22.21 14.10 -8.73
C GLU A 62 -23.29 13.28 -9.46
N ALA A 63 -23.22 11.94 -9.37
CA ALA A 63 -24.19 11.06 -10.00
C ALA A 63 -25.59 11.17 -9.39
N GLY A 64 -25.69 11.43 -8.10
CA GLY A 64 -26.95 11.55 -7.38
C GLY A 64 -27.49 12.98 -7.24
N GLY A 65 -26.78 13.99 -7.76
CA GLY A 65 -27.14 15.40 -7.58
C GLY A 65 -27.13 15.83 -6.11
N LEU A 66 -26.23 15.26 -5.30
CA LEU A 66 -26.15 15.45 -3.87
C LEU A 66 -25.00 16.38 -3.49
N SER A 67 -25.21 17.16 -2.42
CA SER A 67 -24.11 17.82 -1.72
C SER A 67 -23.51 16.86 -0.66
N TRP A 68 -22.25 17.08 -0.32
CA TRP A 68 -21.52 16.22 0.63
C TRP A 68 -22.11 16.21 2.04
N ASP A 69 -22.76 17.30 2.44
CA ASP A 69 -23.45 17.47 3.72
C ASP A 69 -24.83 16.77 3.78
N GLN A 70 -25.32 16.25 2.67
CA GLN A 70 -26.60 15.55 2.58
C GLN A 70 -26.50 14.03 2.75
N LEU A 71 -25.28 13.49 2.93
CA LEU A 71 -25.12 12.07 3.20
C LEU A 71 -25.48 11.77 4.66
N THR A 72 -26.53 11.00 4.84
CA THR A 72 -27.01 10.56 6.17
C THR A 72 -26.76 9.07 6.38
N PRO A 73 -26.83 8.54 7.62
CA PRO A 73 -26.74 7.11 7.88
C PRO A 73 -27.76 6.28 7.08
N GLN A 74 -28.96 6.83 6.83
CA GLN A 74 -30.03 6.17 6.06
C GLN A 74 -29.66 6.03 4.58
N ARG A 75 -28.88 6.97 4.04
CA ARG A 75 -28.44 6.96 2.64
C ARG A 75 -27.11 6.25 2.42
N SER A 76 -26.42 5.91 3.47
CA SER A 76 -25.11 5.23 3.35
C SER A 76 -25.16 3.85 2.66
N PRO A 77 -26.26 3.06 2.67
CA PRO A 77 -26.39 1.88 1.84
C PRO A 77 -26.36 2.17 0.32
N GLU A 78 -26.87 3.34 -0.12
CA GLU A 78 -26.81 3.75 -1.53
C GLU A 78 -25.35 3.91 -2.00
N LEU A 79 -24.50 4.51 -1.17
CA LEU A 79 -23.05 4.59 -1.40
C LEU A 79 -22.43 3.20 -1.53
N LEU A 80 -22.82 2.25 -0.67
CA LEU A 80 -22.30 0.88 -0.75
C LEU A 80 -22.70 0.20 -2.06
N VAL A 81 -23.95 0.37 -2.50
CA VAL A 81 -24.43 -0.16 -3.79
C VAL A 81 -23.63 0.44 -4.94
N TYR A 82 -23.45 1.77 -4.93
CA TYR A 82 -22.63 2.48 -5.90
C TYR A 82 -21.19 1.93 -5.97
N LEU A 83 -20.52 1.81 -4.83
CA LEU A 83 -19.14 1.31 -4.77
C LEU A 83 -19.01 -0.13 -5.30
N ARG A 84 -20.04 -0.98 -5.07
CA ARG A 84 -20.07 -2.35 -5.59
C ARG A 84 -20.22 -2.42 -7.11
N ALA A 85 -20.87 -1.43 -7.70
CA ALA A 85 -21.06 -1.35 -9.15
C ALA A 85 -19.83 -0.82 -9.90
N LEU A 86 -18.90 -0.15 -9.20
CA LEU A 86 -17.73 0.45 -9.85
C LEU A 86 -16.78 -0.59 -10.44
N PRO A 87 -16.27 -0.34 -11.66
CA PRO A 87 -15.24 -1.17 -12.26
C PRO A 87 -13.91 -1.02 -11.52
N SER A 88 -13.14 -2.09 -11.46
CA SER A 88 -11.77 -2.07 -10.92
C SER A 88 -10.81 -1.56 -11.98
N ASN A 89 -10.08 -0.46 -11.66
CA ASN A 89 -9.00 0.05 -12.51
C ASN A 89 -7.69 -0.73 -12.35
N ARG A 90 -7.71 -1.88 -11.66
CA ARG A 90 -6.52 -2.72 -11.52
C ARG A 90 -6.20 -3.29 -12.90
N ARG A 91 -5.17 -2.74 -13.54
CA ARG A 91 -4.58 -3.32 -14.74
C ARG A 91 -4.03 -4.69 -14.33
N ASP A 92 -4.67 -5.76 -14.79
CA ASP A 92 -4.05 -7.07 -14.79
C ASP A 92 -2.77 -6.92 -15.62
N GLY A 93 -1.62 -7.30 -15.03
CA GLY A 93 -0.31 -6.95 -15.56
C GLY A 93 -0.24 -7.13 -17.08
N ALA A 94 0.20 -6.07 -17.75
CA ALA A 94 0.62 -5.99 -19.15
C ALA A 94 -0.42 -6.23 -20.26
N ALA A 95 -1.71 -6.40 -19.98
CA ALA A 95 -2.72 -6.26 -21.02
C ALA A 95 -3.37 -4.85 -20.87
N GLY A 96 -3.15 -3.98 -21.85
CA GLY A 96 -3.96 -2.76 -22.06
C GLY A 96 -5.45 -3.13 -22.09
N PRO A 97 -6.39 -2.16 -22.32
CA PRO A 97 -7.79 -2.45 -22.46
C PRO A 97 -8.01 -3.25 -23.74
N VAL A 98 -7.58 -4.50 -23.73
CA VAL A 98 -8.03 -5.50 -24.67
C VAL A 98 -9.40 -5.91 -24.13
N LEU A 99 -10.42 -5.63 -24.91
CA LEU A 99 -11.65 -6.41 -24.87
C LEU A 99 -11.22 -7.87 -24.99
N ALA A 100 -11.02 -8.53 -23.88
CA ALA A 100 -10.69 -9.95 -23.85
C ALA A 100 -11.97 -10.68 -24.25
N THR A 101 -12.09 -10.98 -25.52
CA THR A 101 -13.12 -11.86 -26.04
C THR A 101 -12.59 -13.28 -25.88
N ASN A 102 -13.03 -13.97 -24.85
CA ASN A 102 -13.03 -15.42 -24.84
C ASN A 102 -14.27 -15.87 -25.64
N GLY A 103 -14.06 -16.24 -26.90
CA GLY A 103 -15.10 -16.89 -27.71
C GLY A 103 -16.35 -16.05 -27.99
N GLY A 104 -16.25 -14.71 -28.06
CA GLY A 104 -17.33 -13.84 -28.51
C GLY A 104 -18.27 -13.30 -27.42
N GLU A 105 -18.16 -13.73 -26.16
CA GLU A 105 -18.92 -13.12 -25.07
C GLU A 105 -18.15 -11.96 -24.41
N PRO A 106 -18.82 -10.81 -24.12
CA PRO A 106 -18.19 -9.70 -23.43
C PRO A 106 -17.85 -10.11 -22.00
N VAL A 107 -16.56 -10.13 -21.65
CA VAL A 107 -16.11 -10.35 -20.26
C VAL A 107 -16.59 -9.18 -19.42
N GLU A 108 -17.46 -9.41 -18.44
CA GLU A 108 -17.89 -8.37 -17.50
C GLU A 108 -16.68 -7.68 -16.83
N PRO A 109 -16.68 -6.34 -16.77
CA PRO A 109 -15.58 -5.61 -16.14
C PRO A 109 -15.47 -6.01 -14.66
N ARG A 110 -14.27 -6.35 -14.25
CA ARG A 110 -13.98 -6.72 -12.85
C ARG A 110 -14.37 -5.56 -11.93
N ARG A 111 -15.21 -5.82 -10.94
CA ARG A 111 -15.67 -4.83 -9.96
C ARG A 111 -14.64 -4.61 -8.83
N LEU A 112 -14.82 -3.54 -8.04
CA LEU A 112 -13.98 -3.26 -6.89
C LEU A 112 -14.00 -4.44 -5.90
N SER A 113 -12.81 -4.79 -5.37
CA SER A 113 -12.71 -5.86 -4.38
C SER A 113 -13.36 -5.43 -3.04
N PRO A 114 -13.86 -6.40 -2.23
CA PRO A 114 -14.39 -6.11 -0.90
C PRO A 114 -13.41 -5.32 -0.01
N GLY A 115 -12.10 -5.61 -0.11
CA GLY A 115 -11.06 -4.89 0.61
C GLY A 115 -10.95 -3.42 0.17
N THR A 116 -11.06 -3.14 -1.13
CA THR A 116 -11.05 -1.78 -1.68
C THR A 116 -12.28 -1.01 -1.22
N ILE A 117 -13.46 -1.62 -1.26
CA ILE A 117 -14.70 -1.00 -0.80
C ILE A 117 -14.61 -0.67 0.70
N ASN A 118 -14.16 -1.62 1.53
CA ASN A 118 -14.01 -1.38 2.97
C ASN A 118 -12.98 -0.29 3.28
N ARG A 119 -11.93 -0.15 2.47
CA ARG A 119 -10.96 0.93 2.60
C ARG A 119 -11.59 2.27 2.24
N ALA A 120 -12.36 2.35 1.14
CA ALA A 120 -13.08 3.55 0.76
C ALA A 120 -14.07 3.99 1.85
N LEU A 121 -14.87 3.06 2.38
CA LEU A 121 -15.77 3.33 3.51
C LEU A 121 -15.00 3.80 4.77
N ALA A 122 -13.76 3.34 4.95
CA ALA A 122 -12.90 3.80 6.04
C ALA A 122 -12.45 5.25 5.86
N ALA A 123 -12.10 5.63 4.64
CA ALA A 123 -11.71 6.99 4.31
C ALA A 123 -12.90 7.95 4.45
N VAL A 124 -14.09 7.54 3.98
CA VAL A 124 -15.33 8.31 4.15
C VAL A 124 -15.68 8.50 5.63
N SER A 125 -15.62 7.43 6.44
CA SER A 125 -15.85 7.55 7.88
C SER A 125 -14.86 8.53 8.53
N ALA A 126 -13.58 8.46 8.18
CA ALA A 126 -12.56 9.37 8.72
C ALA A 126 -12.79 10.83 8.30
N PHE A 127 -13.28 11.05 7.07
CA PHE A 127 -13.64 12.37 6.58
C PHE A 127 -14.78 12.98 7.39
N TYR A 128 -15.87 12.23 7.62
CA TYR A 128 -17.00 12.75 8.41
C TYR A 128 -16.65 12.87 9.90
N ASP A 129 -15.85 11.97 10.47
CA ASP A 129 -15.35 12.15 11.85
C ASP A 129 -14.58 13.46 12.00
N TRP A 130 -13.75 13.80 11.02
CA TRP A 130 -13.03 15.07 10.99
C TRP A 130 -13.98 16.27 10.77
N ALA A 131 -14.93 16.15 9.86
CA ALA A 131 -15.88 17.23 9.56
C ALA A 131 -16.75 17.58 10.77
N VAL A 132 -17.20 16.57 11.51
CA VAL A 132 -17.92 16.76 12.80
C VAL A 132 -17.00 17.40 13.83
N LEU A 133 -15.77 16.90 13.99
CA LEU A 133 -14.81 17.42 14.95
C LEU A 133 -14.49 18.91 14.72
N CYS A 134 -14.43 19.33 13.44
CA CYS A 134 -14.11 20.70 13.06
C CYS A 134 -15.36 21.61 12.92
N GLY A 135 -16.56 21.13 13.29
CA GLY A 135 -17.81 21.90 13.16
C GLY A 135 -18.18 22.22 11.72
N ARG A 136 -17.74 21.40 10.76
CA ARG A 136 -18.06 21.53 9.33
C ARG A 136 -19.29 20.69 8.92
N PHE A 137 -19.73 19.81 9.79
CA PHE A 137 -20.87 18.91 9.58
C PHE A 137 -21.64 18.72 10.90
N ASP A 138 -22.92 19.06 10.91
CA ASP A 138 -23.76 19.02 12.11
C ASP A 138 -24.45 17.67 12.33
N GLY A 139 -24.38 16.76 11.35
CA GLY A 139 -25.01 15.44 11.43
C GLY A 139 -24.13 14.37 12.07
N PRO A 140 -24.68 13.21 12.40
CA PRO A 140 -23.90 12.06 12.81
C PRO A 140 -23.11 11.50 11.61
N ASN A 141 -21.92 10.91 11.87
CA ASN A 141 -21.13 10.27 10.84
C ASN A 141 -21.97 9.23 10.08
N PRO A 142 -22.15 9.37 8.74
CA PRO A 142 -22.97 8.44 7.94
C PRO A 142 -22.48 6.99 7.99
N ILE A 143 -21.18 6.80 8.23
CA ILE A 143 -20.55 5.47 8.34
C ILE A 143 -20.04 5.28 9.76
N ALA A 144 -20.94 5.47 10.71
CA ALA A 144 -20.64 5.36 12.12
C ALA A 144 -20.05 3.99 12.50
N ARG A 145 -19.32 3.98 13.58
CA ARG A 145 -18.89 2.76 14.24
C ARG A 145 -19.87 2.45 15.37
N ILE A 146 -20.26 1.19 15.45
CA ILE A 146 -21.01 0.65 16.57
C ILE A 146 -20.13 -0.31 17.36
N THR A 147 -20.31 -0.34 18.65
CA THR A 147 -19.69 -1.37 19.49
C THR A 147 -20.39 -2.69 19.20
N ASP A 148 -19.64 -3.66 18.71
CA ASP A 148 -20.17 -4.99 18.44
C ASP A 148 -20.35 -5.75 19.76
N ARG A 149 -21.55 -5.64 20.33
CA ARG A 149 -21.91 -6.30 21.59
C ARG A 149 -21.87 -7.82 21.49
N SER A 150 -21.96 -8.42 20.30
CA SER A 150 -21.90 -9.86 20.12
C SER A 150 -20.54 -10.44 20.53
N ILE A 151 -19.47 -9.66 20.41
CA ILE A 151 -18.13 -10.05 20.86
C ILE A 151 -17.98 -9.90 22.38
N MET A 152 -18.76 -9.03 23.01
CA MET A 152 -18.77 -8.90 24.48
C MET A 152 -19.51 -10.05 25.19
N MET A 153 -20.36 -10.80 24.49
CA MET A 153 -21.13 -11.92 25.05
C MET A 153 -20.40 -13.29 24.93
N VAL A 154 -19.12 -13.30 24.60
CA VAL A 154 -18.33 -14.54 24.65
C VAL A 154 -18.19 -14.94 26.11
N SER A 155 -18.71 -16.12 26.46
CA SER A 155 -18.63 -16.65 27.82
C SER A 155 -17.18 -16.71 28.29
N ASP A 156 -16.94 -16.55 29.59
CA ASP A 156 -15.58 -16.55 30.17
C ASP A 156 -14.76 -17.81 29.81
N ARG A 157 -15.43 -18.93 29.52
CA ARG A 157 -14.78 -20.16 29.03
C ARG A 157 -14.11 -20.03 27.67
N HIS A 158 -14.50 -19.07 26.85
CA HIS A 158 -13.99 -18.87 25.49
C HIS A 158 -13.20 -17.56 25.33
N ARG A 159 -12.91 -16.85 26.43
CA ARG A 159 -12.07 -15.66 26.38
C ARG A 159 -10.62 -16.06 26.06
N PRO A 160 -9.98 -15.42 25.05
CA PRO A 160 -8.56 -15.61 24.83
C PRO A 160 -7.76 -15.25 26.10
N PHE A 161 -6.68 -15.97 26.37
CA PHE A 161 -5.83 -15.74 27.54
C PHE A 161 -5.42 -14.27 27.75
N LEU A 162 -5.26 -13.51 26.67
CA LEU A 162 -4.90 -12.09 26.69
C LEU A 162 -6.11 -11.13 26.59
N ALA A 163 -7.33 -11.61 26.73
CA ALA A 163 -8.53 -10.76 26.61
C ALA A 163 -8.60 -9.64 27.64
N GLY A 164 -7.92 -9.77 28.79
CA GLY A 164 -7.83 -8.74 29.81
C GLY A 164 -6.83 -7.61 29.50
N ILE A 165 -5.95 -7.79 28.50
CA ILE A 165 -4.89 -6.84 28.15
C ILE A 165 -5.26 -6.04 26.88
N ALA A 166 -6.13 -6.57 26.04
CA ALA A 166 -6.59 -5.87 24.84
C ALA A 166 -7.77 -4.92 25.19
N PRO A 167 -7.82 -3.70 24.63
CA PRO A 167 -8.96 -2.81 24.81
C PRO A 167 -10.23 -3.48 24.26
N LEU A 168 -11.17 -3.78 25.14
CA LEU A 168 -12.36 -4.61 24.94
C LEU A 168 -13.52 -3.91 24.20
N SER A 169 -13.27 -2.95 23.34
CA SER A 169 -14.32 -2.35 22.52
C SER A 169 -14.11 -2.67 21.05
N PRO A 170 -14.49 -3.89 20.58
CA PRO A 170 -14.49 -4.17 19.17
C PRO A 170 -15.53 -3.28 18.50
N SER A 171 -15.08 -2.21 17.89
CA SER A 171 -15.93 -1.35 17.09
C SER A 171 -15.96 -1.83 15.65
N ALA A 172 -17.16 -2.09 15.12
CA ALA A 172 -17.36 -2.39 13.71
C ALA A 172 -18.07 -1.22 13.04
N ARG A 173 -17.78 -0.96 11.76
CA ARG A 173 -18.58 -0.02 11.00
C ARG A 173 -19.97 -0.58 10.76
N THR A 174 -20.98 0.29 10.78
CA THR A 174 -22.38 -0.08 10.47
C THR A 174 -22.51 -0.69 9.10
N ILE A 175 -21.66 -0.23 8.15
CA ILE A 175 -21.64 -0.71 6.77
C ILE A 175 -20.25 -1.24 6.43
N ARG A 176 -20.21 -2.51 6.03
CA ARG A 176 -19.00 -3.19 5.55
C ARG A 176 -19.34 -4.32 4.60
N VAL A 177 -18.41 -4.67 3.73
CA VAL A 177 -18.49 -5.88 2.91
C VAL A 177 -17.72 -7.00 3.59
N ARG A 178 -18.33 -8.17 3.73
CA ARG A 178 -17.61 -9.35 4.23
C ARG A 178 -16.47 -9.69 3.29
N THR A 179 -15.27 -9.80 3.83
CA THR A 179 -14.09 -10.20 3.08
C THR A 179 -13.73 -11.63 3.48
N PRO A 180 -13.75 -12.60 2.57
CA PRO A 180 -13.31 -13.94 2.90
C PRO A 180 -11.83 -13.91 3.25
N ARG A 181 -11.47 -14.48 4.39
CA ARG A 181 -10.07 -14.70 4.76
C ARG A 181 -9.57 -15.89 3.94
N ARG A 182 -8.69 -15.63 3.00
CA ARG A 182 -7.96 -16.68 2.30
C ARG A 182 -6.68 -16.98 3.08
N LEU A 183 -6.34 -18.24 3.21
CA LEU A 183 -5.05 -18.63 3.76
C LEU A 183 -3.95 -18.14 2.81
N PRO A 184 -2.83 -17.61 3.34
CA PRO A 184 -1.66 -17.32 2.54
C PRO A 184 -1.23 -18.60 1.81
N ARG A 185 -0.77 -18.44 0.57
CA ARG A 185 -0.11 -19.51 -0.18
C ARG A 185 1.39 -19.22 -0.18
N PRO A 186 2.14 -19.72 0.79
CA PRO A 186 3.59 -19.58 0.78
C PRO A 186 4.17 -20.38 -0.39
N LEU A 187 5.30 -19.91 -0.91
CA LEU A 187 6.10 -20.70 -1.83
C LEU A 187 6.72 -21.88 -1.07
N ASP A 188 6.72 -23.05 -1.67
CA ASP A 188 7.48 -24.18 -1.15
C ASP A 188 8.99 -24.02 -1.43
N THR A 189 9.79 -24.90 -0.85
CA THR A 189 11.27 -24.82 -0.94
C THR A 189 11.76 -24.93 -2.38
N GLU A 190 11.12 -25.76 -3.20
CA GLU A 190 11.49 -25.96 -4.60
C GLU A 190 11.14 -24.72 -5.44
N GLN A 191 9.96 -24.12 -5.20
CA GLN A 191 9.55 -22.86 -5.85
C GLN A 191 10.49 -21.71 -5.47
N VAL A 192 10.91 -21.63 -4.20
CA VAL A 192 11.90 -20.66 -3.76
C VAL A 192 13.24 -20.87 -4.47
N ALA A 193 13.72 -22.09 -4.56
CA ALA A 193 14.97 -22.40 -5.24
C ALA A 193 14.90 -22.01 -6.72
N ARG A 194 13.82 -22.36 -7.43
CA ARG A 194 13.60 -21.95 -8.82
C ARG A 194 13.55 -20.42 -8.98
N LEU A 195 12.85 -19.73 -8.10
CA LEU A 195 12.78 -18.27 -8.11
C LEU A 195 14.17 -17.63 -7.97
N LEU A 196 15.00 -18.13 -7.04
CA LEU A 196 16.34 -17.60 -6.81
C LEU A 196 17.25 -17.80 -8.03
N LEU A 197 17.12 -18.92 -8.74
CA LEU A 197 17.87 -19.19 -9.99
C LEU A 197 17.50 -18.24 -11.13
N GLU A 198 16.26 -17.73 -11.14
CA GLU A 198 15.77 -16.80 -12.15
C GLU A 198 16.14 -15.33 -11.90
N LEU A 199 16.82 -15.03 -10.80
CA LEU A 199 17.34 -13.69 -10.51
C LEU A 199 18.65 -13.47 -11.28
N ARG A 200 18.60 -12.61 -12.29
CA ARG A 200 19.69 -12.45 -13.28
C ARG A 200 20.85 -11.59 -12.82
N THR A 201 20.66 -10.77 -11.78
CA THR A 201 21.69 -9.85 -11.29
C THR A 201 22.00 -10.13 -9.82
N ARG A 202 23.23 -9.82 -9.41
CA ARG A 202 23.66 -9.95 -8.01
C ARG A 202 22.85 -9.03 -7.09
N ARG A 203 22.48 -7.84 -7.61
CA ARG A 203 21.57 -6.91 -6.94
C ARG A 203 20.23 -7.56 -6.60
N ASP A 204 19.61 -8.17 -7.60
CA ASP A 204 18.28 -8.75 -7.48
C ASP A 204 18.29 -9.92 -6.50
N LEU A 205 19.33 -10.76 -6.58
CA LEU A 205 19.55 -11.85 -5.63
C LEU A 205 19.76 -11.34 -4.20
N ALA A 206 20.58 -10.31 -4.00
CA ALA A 206 20.83 -9.73 -2.70
C ALA A 206 19.54 -9.16 -2.07
N MET A 207 18.72 -8.44 -2.86
CA MET A 207 17.44 -7.90 -2.38
C MET A 207 16.47 -9.01 -1.97
N VAL A 208 16.31 -10.04 -2.82
CA VAL A 208 15.38 -11.14 -2.54
C VAL A 208 15.84 -11.97 -1.34
N ARG A 209 17.15 -12.20 -1.21
CA ARG A 209 17.71 -12.89 -0.04
C ARG A 209 17.47 -12.12 1.27
N LEU A 210 17.66 -10.80 1.28
CA LEU A 210 17.37 -9.97 2.45
C LEU A 210 15.89 -10.02 2.84
N MET A 211 14.98 -10.10 1.88
CA MET A 211 13.56 -10.26 2.14
C MET A 211 13.21 -11.67 2.65
N LEU A 212 13.81 -12.70 2.06
CA LEU A 212 13.54 -14.10 2.37
C LEU A 212 14.13 -14.49 3.74
N ASP A 213 15.43 -14.32 3.92
CA ASP A 213 16.17 -14.83 5.08
C ASP A 213 16.17 -13.80 6.23
N GLY A 214 16.16 -12.50 5.92
CA GLY A 214 16.14 -11.42 6.91
C GLY A 214 14.73 -10.92 7.26
N GLY A 215 13.70 -11.34 6.54
CA GLY A 215 12.32 -10.86 6.77
C GLY A 215 12.13 -9.36 6.54
N LEU A 216 12.99 -8.73 5.73
CA LEU A 216 12.89 -7.31 5.43
C LEU A 216 11.73 -7.06 4.45
N ARG A 217 10.99 -5.97 4.71
CA ARG A 217 9.98 -5.51 3.75
C ARG A 217 10.63 -4.86 2.53
N PRO A 218 9.97 -4.89 1.36
CA PRO A 218 10.52 -4.27 0.13
C PRO A 218 10.97 -2.82 0.32
N GLY A 219 10.17 -2.00 1.04
CA GLY A 219 10.53 -0.61 1.33
C GLY A 219 11.73 -0.48 2.27
N GLU A 220 11.91 -1.42 3.19
CA GLU A 220 13.08 -1.46 4.09
C GLU A 220 14.35 -1.82 3.31
N VAL A 221 14.28 -2.82 2.43
CA VAL A 221 15.41 -3.19 1.55
C VAL A 221 15.84 -2.01 0.68
N LEU A 222 14.89 -1.33 0.04
CA LEU A 222 15.20 -0.18 -0.83
C LEU A 222 15.76 1.01 -0.04
N GLY A 223 15.40 1.18 1.23
CA GLY A 223 15.90 2.24 2.12
C GLY A 223 17.22 1.91 2.83
N LEU A 224 17.82 0.74 2.58
CA LEU A 224 19.11 0.40 3.20
C LEU A 224 20.23 1.28 2.65
N HIS A 225 21.05 1.78 3.56
CA HIS A 225 22.32 2.41 3.25
C HIS A 225 23.47 1.38 3.34
N LEU A 226 24.58 1.67 2.70
CA LEU A 226 25.79 0.83 2.79
C LEU A 226 26.25 0.63 4.25
N THR A 227 26.09 1.66 5.08
CA THR A 227 26.48 1.66 6.49
C THR A 227 25.56 0.86 7.40
N ASP A 228 24.42 0.41 6.91
CA ASP A 228 23.45 -0.35 7.72
C ASP A 228 23.82 -1.83 7.83
N VAL A 229 24.77 -2.32 7.03
CA VAL A 229 25.20 -3.72 7.06
C VAL A 229 26.51 -3.86 7.81
N ALA A 230 26.43 -4.53 8.94
CA ALA A 230 27.61 -4.90 9.75
C ALA A 230 28.06 -6.32 9.38
N TYR A 231 28.90 -6.42 8.34
CA TYR A 231 29.34 -7.70 7.76
C TYR A 231 29.95 -8.64 8.80
N GLY A 232 30.88 -8.16 9.63
CA GLY A 232 31.53 -8.96 10.64
C GLY A 232 30.60 -9.47 11.75
N ARG A 233 29.49 -8.78 11.98
CA ARG A 233 28.45 -9.17 12.96
C ARG A 233 27.26 -9.88 12.35
N ARG A 234 27.22 -10.03 11.04
CA ARG A 234 26.09 -10.58 10.28
C ARG A 234 24.76 -9.90 10.60
N ARG A 235 24.75 -8.56 10.66
CA ARG A 235 23.59 -7.77 11.08
C ARG A 235 23.23 -6.71 10.07
N VAL A 236 21.94 -6.44 9.98
CA VAL A 236 21.39 -5.32 9.22
C VAL A 236 20.57 -4.42 10.14
N ALA A 237 20.91 -3.14 10.19
CA ALA A 237 20.12 -2.14 10.89
C ALA A 237 19.00 -1.62 9.96
N VAL A 238 17.75 -1.94 10.27
CA VAL A 238 16.61 -1.38 9.59
C VAL A 238 16.24 -0.07 10.26
N ARG A 239 16.57 1.04 9.61
CA ARG A 239 16.34 2.39 10.13
C ARG A 239 15.13 3.03 9.47
N HIS A 240 14.47 3.91 10.20
CA HIS A 240 13.38 4.73 9.65
C HIS A 240 13.98 5.94 8.93
N ARG A 241 13.78 6.00 7.60
CA ARG A 241 14.22 7.11 6.76
C ARG A 241 13.12 7.50 5.79
N ASP A 242 12.99 8.78 5.55
CA ASP A 242 12.02 9.36 4.60
C ASP A 242 12.73 10.04 3.41
N ASP A 243 14.04 9.86 3.29
CA ASP A 243 14.96 10.53 2.37
C ASP A 243 15.15 9.81 1.02
N HIS A 244 14.43 8.71 0.77
CA HIS A 244 14.61 7.95 -0.47
C HIS A 244 14.08 8.74 -1.68
N PRO A 245 14.95 9.12 -2.66
CA PRO A 245 14.58 10.05 -3.75
C PRO A 245 13.44 9.54 -4.65
N ARG A 246 13.22 8.23 -4.66
CA ARG A 246 12.16 7.58 -5.46
C ARG A 246 10.93 7.20 -4.63
N GLY A 247 10.80 7.76 -3.41
CA GLY A 247 9.66 7.59 -2.53
C GLY A 247 9.47 6.19 -1.94
N ALA A 248 10.50 5.34 -1.93
CA ALA A 248 10.45 4.09 -1.18
C ALA A 248 10.48 4.42 0.32
N ARG A 249 9.60 3.80 1.10
CA ARG A 249 9.45 4.09 2.52
C ARG A 249 9.29 2.83 3.34
N SER A 250 9.87 2.82 4.53
CA SER A 250 9.56 1.81 5.54
C SER A 250 8.13 1.99 6.05
N LYS A 251 7.35 0.92 6.11
CA LYS A 251 5.99 0.94 6.68
C LYS A 251 6.02 1.09 8.20
N SER A 252 7.06 0.58 8.85
CA SER A 252 7.26 0.68 10.30
C SER A 252 8.11 1.90 10.63
N ARG A 253 7.72 2.65 11.66
CA ARG A 253 8.55 3.72 12.24
C ARG A 253 9.53 3.19 13.29
N THR A 254 9.44 1.89 13.62
CA THR A 254 10.29 1.26 14.61
C THR A 254 11.57 0.78 13.94
N GLU A 255 12.70 1.24 14.41
CA GLU A 255 14.02 0.76 14.03
C GLU A 255 14.28 -0.59 14.69
N ARG A 256 15.02 -1.47 14.01
CA ARG A 256 15.40 -2.77 14.54
C ARG A 256 16.69 -3.27 13.91
N ILE A 257 17.35 -4.14 14.63
CA ILE A 257 18.49 -4.91 14.13
C ILE A 257 17.97 -6.29 13.72
N VAL A 258 18.41 -6.75 12.56
CA VAL A 258 18.10 -8.08 12.03
C VAL A 258 19.38 -8.87 11.94
N ASP A 259 19.43 -10.02 12.61
CA ASP A 259 20.53 -10.97 12.49
C ASP A 259 20.33 -11.81 11.22
N LEU A 260 21.36 -11.88 10.38
CA LEU A 260 21.37 -12.71 9.17
C LEU A 260 22.00 -14.07 9.50
N HIS A 261 21.16 -15.06 9.73
CA HIS A 261 21.64 -16.40 10.08
C HIS A 261 22.27 -17.11 8.88
N GLU A 262 21.72 -16.89 7.68
CA GLU A 262 22.19 -17.52 6.45
C GLU A 262 23.41 -16.77 5.88
N ALA A 263 24.56 -17.46 5.83
CA ALA A 263 25.80 -16.90 5.29
C ALA A 263 25.66 -16.52 3.80
N VAL A 264 24.84 -17.23 3.05
CA VAL A 264 24.62 -17.00 1.62
C VAL A 264 23.95 -15.64 1.35
N THR A 265 23.16 -15.12 2.30
CA THR A 265 22.52 -13.80 2.18
C THR A 265 23.56 -12.69 2.25
N LEU A 266 24.44 -12.78 3.24
CA LEU A 266 25.54 -11.81 3.38
C LEU A 266 26.53 -11.89 2.22
N ALA A 267 26.83 -13.10 1.74
CA ALA A 267 27.68 -13.31 0.56
C ALA A 267 27.04 -12.67 -0.69
N ALA A 268 25.71 -12.82 -0.88
CA ALA A 268 25.01 -12.19 -2.01
C ALA A 268 25.06 -10.65 -1.93
N VAL A 269 24.87 -10.07 -0.74
CA VAL A 269 24.97 -8.61 -0.51
C VAL A 269 26.39 -8.13 -0.81
N SER A 270 27.41 -8.82 -0.27
CA SER A 270 28.82 -8.49 -0.53
C SER A 270 29.16 -8.60 -2.01
N ALA A 271 28.73 -9.67 -2.67
CA ALA A 271 28.99 -9.86 -4.10
C ALA A 271 28.36 -8.75 -4.96
N TYR A 272 27.16 -8.27 -4.61
CA TYR A 272 26.58 -7.13 -5.29
C TYR A 272 27.39 -5.85 -5.06
N VAL A 273 27.70 -5.53 -3.81
CA VAL A 273 28.40 -4.29 -3.46
C VAL A 273 29.79 -4.22 -4.07
N MET A 274 30.52 -5.35 -4.07
CA MET A 274 31.91 -5.40 -4.54
C MET A 274 32.06 -5.53 -6.06
N SER A 275 31.06 -6.07 -6.76
CA SER A 275 31.25 -6.46 -8.17
C SER A 275 30.22 -5.89 -9.14
N GLU A 276 29.07 -5.41 -8.68
CA GLU A 276 27.99 -4.95 -9.57
C GLU A 276 27.48 -3.54 -9.23
N ARG A 277 27.57 -3.12 -7.95
CA ARG A 277 27.17 -1.77 -7.60
C ARG A 277 28.10 -0.76 -8.26
N PRO A 278 27.57 0.27 -8.95
CA PRO A 278 28.41 1.25 -9.61
C PRO A 278 29.38 1.93 -8.61
N MET A 279 30.65 1.89 -8.93
CA MET A 279 31.72 2.44 -8.04
C MET A 279 31.73 3.96 -8.00
N ASP A 280 31.25 4.60 -9.06
CA ASP A 280 31.12 6.05 -9.22
C ASP A 280 29.85 6.63 -8.56
N ALA A 281 29.02 5.79 -7.95
CA ALA A 281 27.79 6.22 -7.35
C ALA A 281 28.02 6.96 -6.02
N THR A 282 27.54 8.20 -5.94
CA THR A 282 27.59 9.05 -4.74
C THR A 282 26.45 8.76 -3.76
N SER A 283 25.42 8.04 -4.15
CA SER A 283 24.28 7.73 -3.30
C SER A 283 24.68 6.82 -2.13
N PRO A 284 24.27 7.14 -0.89
CA PRO A 284 24.50 6.26 0.26
C PRO A 284 23.61 5.02 0.22
N LEU A 285 22.54 5.02 -0.60
CA LEU A 285 21.63 3.89 -0.72
C LEU A 285 22.32 2.69 -1.34
N MET A 286 22.03 1.52 -0.79
CA MET A 286 22.68 0.29 -1.21
C MET A 286 22.25 -0.11 -2.63
N PHE A 287 20.97 -0.13 -2.93
CA PHE A 287 20.45 -0.71 -4.18
C PHE A 287 20.16 0.35 -5.23
N LEU A 288 20.94 0.32 -6.30
CA LEU A 288 20.91 1.30 -7.38
C LEU A 288 20.50 0.64 -8.71
N VAL A 289 20.11 1.48 -9.65
CA VAL A 289 19.93 1.07 -11.04
C VAL A 289 21.31 0.86 -11.64
N GLY A 290 21.57 -0.35 -12.13
CA GLY A 290 22.80 -0.71 -12.84
C GLY A 290 22.63 -0.60 -14.36
N GLY A 291 23.66 -1.08 -15.08
CA GLY A 291 23.74 -1.03 -16.55
C GLY A 291 24.16 0.35 -17.07
N ASP A 292 24.13 0.55 -18.38
CA ASP A 292 24.66 1.74 -19.05
C ASP A 292 23.57 2.77 -19.44
N GLY A 293 22.38 2.64 -18.89
CA GLY A 293 21.27 3.53 -19.20
C GLY A 293 21.35 4.88 -18.48
N LEU A 294 20.57 5.87 -18.95
CA LEU A 294 20.47 7.23 -18.40
C LEU A 294 20.13 7.29 -16.90
N ARG A 295 19.60 6.21 -16.34
CA ARG A 295 19.21 6.10 -14.93
C ARG A 295 20.19 5.33 -14.07
N ARG A 296 21.34 5.03 -14.60
CA ARG A 296 22.45 4.43 -13.85
C ARG A 296 22.74 5.28 -12.61
N ASN A 297 23.10 4.66 -11.51
CA ASN A 297 23.37 5.27 -10.23
C ASN A 297 22.16 5.86 -9.50
N GLU A 298 20.97 5.91 -10.15
CA GLU A 298 19.75 6.31 -9.42
C GLU A 298 19.32 5.22 -8.41
N PRO A 299 18.77 5.61 -7.26
CA PRO A 299 18.14 4.67 -6.33
C PRO A 299 17.01 3.87 -6.98
N LEU A 300 16.95 2.58 -6.68
CA LEU A 300 15.93 1.69 -7.25
C LEU A 300 14.55 2.03 -6.67
N SER A 301 13.54 2.15 -7.52
CA SER A 301 12.17 2.43 -7.08
C SER A 301 11.42 1.17 -6.65
N TYR A 302 10.39 1.33 -5.80
CA TYR A 302 9.49 0.25 -5.41
C TYR A 302 8.83 -0.44 -6.63
N ALA A 303 8.40 0.35 -7.62
CA ALA A 303 7.81 -0.18 -8.85
C ALA A 303 8.80 -1.01 -9.68
N ALA A 304 10.09 -0.66 -9.65
CA ALA A 304 11.13 -1.44 -10.32
C ALA A 304 11.35 -2.78 -9.61
N LEU A 305 11.42 -2.80 -8.28
CA LEU A 305 11.54 -4.02 -7.49
C LEU A 305 10.35 -4.97 -7.74
N VAL A 306 9.12 -4.45 -7.72
CA VAL A 306 7.91 -5.26 -7.98
C VAL A 306 7.94 -5.87 -9.38
N ARG A 307 8.31 -5.10 -10.41
CA ARG A 307 8.41 -5.61 -11.79
C ARG A 307 9.48 -6.68 -11.96
N LEU A 308 10.63 -6.47 -11.33
CA LEU A 308 11.72 -7.43 -11.31
C LEU A 308 11.26 -8.76 -10.71
N PHE A 309 10.65 -8.68 -9.53
CA PHE A 309 10.15 -9.85 -8.82
C PHE A 309 9.06 -10.58 -9.60
N ALA A 310 8.09 -9.86 -10.18
CA ALA A 310 7.03 -10.43 -11.01
C ALA A 310 7.61 -11.21 -12.21
N ARG A 311 8.59 -10.61 -12.91
CA ARG A 311 9.26 -11.29 -14.05
C ARG A 311 10.04 -12.54 -13.62
N ALA A 312 10.67 -12.51 -12.43
CA ALA A 312 11.36 -13.69 -11.92
C ALA A 312 10.36 -14.80 -11.57
N CYS A 313 9.23 -14.47 -10.95
CA CYS A 313 8.15 -15.43 -10.66
C CYS A 313 7.54 -16.03 -11.93
N GLU A 314 7.35 -15.22 -12.98
CA GLU A 314 6.87 -15.70 -14.27
C GLU A 314 7.84 -16.72 -14.90
N ARG A 315 9.16 -16.43 -14.90
CA ARG A 315 10.17 -17.36 -15.42
C ARG A 315 10.30 -18.63 -14.60
N ALA A 316 10.22 -18.51 -13.28
CA ALA A 316 10.26 -19.65 -12.35
C ALA A 316 8.97 -20.50 -12.36
N ALA A 317 7.96 -20.13 -13.15
CA ALA A 317 6.63 -20.77 -13.16
C ALA A 317 6.00 -20.88 -11.75
N CYS A 318 6.31 -19.94 -10.85
CA CYS A 318 5.81 -19.95 -9.47
C CYS A 318 4.35 -19.52 -9.34
N GLY A 319 3.58 -19.44 -10.43
CA GLY A 319 2.22 -18.95 -10.41
C GLY A 319 2.12 -17.45 -10.07
N ARG A 320 1.02 -16.79 -10.40
CA ARG A 320 0.79 -15.39 -9.97
C ARG A 320 0.61 -15.37 -8.46
N LEU A 321 1.52 -14.74 -7.78
CA LEU A 321 1.34 -14.37 -6.37
C LEU A 321 0.19 -13.34 -6.33
N GLY A 322 -0.92 -13.74 -5.73
CA GLY A 322 -2.20 -13.03 -5.69
C GLY A 322 -2.21 -11.73 -4.88
#